data_2a84b369b6981ae6ac1155486b8cff12
#
_entry.id   2a84b369b6981ae6ac1155486b8cff12
#
_cell.length_a   1.000
_cell.length_b   1.000
_cell.length_c   1.000
_cell.angle_alpha   90.00
_cell.angle_beta   90.00
_cell.angle_gamma   90.00
#
_symmetry.space_group_name_H-M   'P 1'
#
loop_
_entity.id
_entity.type
_entity.pdbx_description
1 polymer ?
#
loop_
_entity_poly.entity_id
_entity_poly.type
_entity_poly.pdbx_seq_one_letter_code
_entity_poly.pdbx_strand_id
1 'polypeptide(L)'
;MKVIISDFDGTLYFNRKVCCVDKINKFVDDGNIFIIATGRNISYLKSDLDKSNLKCNYYICNDGALIYDQFFNVVYRMDIDKSVVRAVYNFLKDDDNLVEVLIDTGNGYVNDTSRSANKIIARYFNKDKAQETVNKLNNQFTSIYGYLGNTSVNVTKKTETKGNAISFLGEYYNLYKYDIYVIGNAINDLSMIKDDVISYGVKSEDNFNLEAFDKQVNSFEDAFDDIVVGD
;
A
#
# COMPACT_ATOMS: atom_id res chain seq x y z
N MET A 1 -16.70 10.25 15.27
CA MET A 1 -15.29 10.33 14.85
C MET A 1 -15.12 9.38 13.68
N LYS A 2 -14.58 9.87 12.58
CA LYS A 2 -14.39 9.10 11.33
C LYS A 2 -12.91 8.70 11.18
N VAL A 3 -12.65 7.58 10.51
CA VAL A 3 -11.32 7.10 10.14
C VAL A 3 -11.27 7.02 8.62
N ILE A 4 -10.37 7.77 8.00
CA ILE A 4 -10.14 7.68 6.55
C ILE A 4 -8.79 7.04 6.31
N ILE A 5 -8.77 5.98 5.50
CA ILE A 5 -7.57 5.26 5.09
C ILE A 5 -7.45 5.37 3.58
N SER A 6 -6.39 6.01 3.12
CA SER A 6 -6.21 6.27 1.69
C SER A 6 -4.96 5.58 1.15
N ASP A 7 -5.10 4.97 -0.03
CA ASP A 7 -3.94 4.73 -0.87
C ASP A 7 -3.25 6.06 -1.22
N PHE A 8 -1.98 5.97 -1.61
CA PHE A 8 -1.15 7.14 -1.89
C PHE A 8 -1.03 7.40 -3.40
N ASP A 9 -0.42 6.49 -4.15
CA ASP A 9 -0.09 6.71 -5.56
C ASP A 9 -1.30 6.56 -6.48
N GLY A 10 -1.64 7.62 -7.22
CA GLY A 10 -2.82 7.64 -8.08
C GLY A 10 -4.14 7.91 -7.34
N THR A 11 -4.08 8.04 -6.01
CA THR A 11 -5.22 8.36 -5.15
C THR A 11 -5.00 9.72 -4.46
N LEU A 12 -4.24 9.74 -3.37
CA LEU A 12 -3.92 10.96 -2.62
C LEU A 12 -2.79 11.77 -3.28
N TYR A 13 -1.87 11.10 -3.97
CA TYR A 13 -0.71 11.68 -4.62
C TYR A 13 -0.84 11.59 -6.13
N PHE A 14 -1.02 12.73 -6.76
CA PHE A 14 -1.19 12.86 -8.19
C PHE A 14 -0.37 14.04 -8.73
N ASN A 15 0.22 13.89 -9.93
CA ASN A 15 1.05 14.92 -10.55
C ASN A 15 2.15 15.47 -9.63
N ARG A 16 2.80 14.59 -8.84
CA ARG A 16 3.86 14.92 -7.88
C ARG A 16 3.41 15.86 -6.75
N LYS A 17 2.12 15.85 -6.41
CA LYS A 17 1.55 16.64 -5.32
C LYS A 17 0.60 15.81 -4.50
N VAL A 18 0.63 16.02 -3.19
CA VAL A 18 -0.42 15.54 -2.27
C VAL A 18 -1.60 16.48 -2.41
N CYS A 19 -2.79 15.94 -2.66
CA CYS A 19 -4.01 16.74 -2.77
C CYS A 19 -4.66 16.99 -1.40
N CYS A 20 -5.54 17.95 -1.32
CA CYS A 20 -6.46 18.21 -0.20
C CYS A 20 -5.78 18.39 1.18
N VAL A 21 -4.50 18.81 1.23
CA VAL A 21 -3.71 18.88 2.47
C VAL A 21 -4.42 19.67 3.56
N ASP A 22 -4.93 20.88 3.25
CA ASP A 22 -5.59 21.74 4.24
C ASP A 22 -6.90 21.11 4.76
N LYS A 23 -7.67 20.44 3.88
CA LYS A 23 -8.89 19.73 4.26
C LYS A 23 -8.59 18.56 5.19
N ILE A 24 -7.56 17.76 4.86
CA ILE A 24 -7.13 16.62 5.67
C ILE A 24 -6.59 17.09 7.02
N ASN A 25 -5.75 18.13 7.03
CA ASN A 25 -5.21 18.68 8.27
C ASN A 25 -6.33 19.16 9.21
N LYS A 26 -7.33 19.88 8.65
CA LYS A 26 -8.50 20.26 9.41
C LYS A 26 -9.28 19.04 9.94
N PHE A 27 -9.49 18.02 9.12
CA PHE A 27 -10.16 16.78 9.52
C PHE A 27 -9.46 16.11 10.72
N VAL A 28 -8.13 16.05 10.70
CA VAL A 28 -7.32 15.51 11.81
C VAL A 28 -7.41 16.43 13.04
N ASP A 29 -7.36 17.78 12.87
CA ASP A 29 -7.47 18.73 13.95
C ASP A 29 -8.86 18.72 14.62
N ASP A 30 -9.90 18.35 13.88
CA ASP A 30 -11.26 18.13 14.39
C ASP A 30 -11.39 16.79 15.17
N GLY A 31 -10.28 16.05 15.38
CA GLY A 31 -10.22 14.84 16.19
C GLY A 31 -10.49 13.55 15.43
N ASN A 32 -10.55 13.57 14.10
CA ASN A 32 -10.66 12.39 13.25
C ASN A 32 -9.29 11.77 12.96
N ILE A 33 -9.29 10.58 12.34
CA ILE A 33 -8.07 9.82 12.06
C ILE A 33 -7.86 9.73 10.55
N PHE A 34 -6.67 10.11 10.10
CA PHE A 34 -6.24 9.92 8.72
C PHE A 34 -5.03 8.99 8.66
N ILE A 35 -5.10 8.00 7.76
CA ILE A 35 -4.10 6.94 7.59
C ILE A 35 -3.73 6.84 6.11
N ILE A 36 -2.44 6.77 5.81
CA ILE A 36 -1.94 6.45 4.46
C ILE A 36 -1.62 4.96 4.39
N ALA A 37 -2.07 4.26 3.33
CA ALA A 37 -1.77 2.86 3.06
C ALA A 37 -1.15 2.72 1.67
N THR A 38 0.16 2.41 1.58
CA THR A 38 0.91 2.44 0.33
C THR A 38 1.82 1.23 0.12
N GLY A 39 2.08 0.89 -1.13
CA GLY A 39 3.14 -0.06 -1.50
C GLY A 39 4.56 0.50 -1.38
N ARG A 40 4.72 1.81 -1.14
CA ARG A 40 6.03 2.44 -0.94
C ARG A 40 6.62 2.07 0.41
N ASN A 41 7.96 2.11 0.50
CA ASN A 41 8.62 2.16 1.81
C ASN A 41 8.57 3.59 2.39
N ILE A 42 8.82 3.70 3.69
CA ILE A 42 8.72 4.95 4.42
C ILE A 42 9.69 6.03 3.92
N SER A 43 10.90 5.65 3.47
CA SER A 43 11.90 6.62 3.01
C SER A 43 11.42 7.38 1.77
N TYR A 44 10.81 6.66 0.80
CA TYR A 44 10.24 7.28 -0.39
C TYR A 44 8.97 8.06 -0.09
N LEU A 45 8.10 7.52 0.75
CA LEU A 45 6.88 8.20 1.17
C LEU A 45 7.22 9.54 1.86
N LYS A 46 8.13 9.51 2.82
CA LYS A 46 8.53 10.68 3.60
C LYS A 46 9.08 11.81 2.73
N SER A 47 9.87 11.50 1.71
CA SER A 47 10.45 12.51 0.82
C SER A 47 9.40 13.37 0.09
N ASP A 48 8.21 12.81 -0.17
CA ASP A 48 7.10 13.54 -0.78
C ASP A 48 6.19 14.21 0.27
N LEU A 49 6.03 13.60 1.44
CA LEU A 49 5.24 14.17 2.55
C LEU A 49 5.91 15.39 3.18
N ASP A 50 7.23 15.38 3.33
CA ASP A 50 8.01 16.52 3.92
C ASP A 50 7.76 17.85 3.18
N LYS A 51 7.32 17.78 1.92
CA LYS A 51 6.98 18.96 1.10
C LYS A 51 5.54 19.44 1.29
N SER A 52 4.68 18.63 1.90
CA SER A 52 3.24 18.89 1.94
C SER A 52 2.72 19.39 3.29
N ASN A 53 3.46 19.18 4.39
CA ASN A 53 2.99 19.40 5.77
C ASN A 53 1.68 18.65 6.11
N LEU A 54 1.45 17.49 5.49
CA LEU A 54 0.27 16.68 5.73
C LEU A 54 0.30 16.06 7.13
N LYS A 55 -0.78 16.21 7.89
CA LYS A 55 -1.01 15.50 9.14
C LYS A 55 -1.56 14.11 8.86
N CYS A 56 -0.92 13.09 9.42
CA CYS A 56 -1.33 11.70 9.28
C CYS A 56 -1.05 10.96 10.59
N ASN A 57 -1.99 10.14 11.03
CA ASN A 57 -1.89 9.45 12.32
C ASN A 57 -1.05 8.16 12.20
N TYR A 58 -1.20 7.43 11.10
CA TYR A 58 -0.45 6.21 10.83
C TYR A 58 -0.09 6.08 9.35
N TYR A 59 1.03 5.41 9.09
CA TYR A 59 1.51 5.10 7.75
C TYR A 59 1.64 3.59 7.60
N ILE A 60 0.79 2.98 6.79
CA ILE A 60 0.89 1.58 6.36
C ILE A 60 1.76 1.57 5.11
N CYS A 61 2.95 0.98 5.20
CA CYS A 61 3.96 0.93 4.16
C CYS A 61 4.22 -0.50 3.69
N ASN A 62 4.90 -0.64 2.54
CA ASN A 62 5.28 -1.93 1.96
C ASN A 62 4.08 -2.89 1.87
N ASP A 63 2.92 -2.38 1.40
CA ASP A 63 1.66 -3.14 1.26
C ASP A 63 1.14 -3.77 2.57
N GLY A 64 1.46 -3.21 3.72
CA GLY A 64 1.00 -3.70 5.02
C GLY A 64 2.07 -4.36 5.87
N ALA A 65 3.27 -4.62 5.32
CA ALA A 65 4.35 -5.25 6.06
C ALA A 65 4.96 -4.38 7.16
N LEU A 66 4.73 -3.08 7.10
CA LEU A 66 5.21 -2.09 8.07
C LEU A 66 4.13 -1.07 8.39
N ILE A 67 3.95 -0.78 9.68
CA ILE A 67 3.11 0.34 10.14
C ILE A 67 3.96 1.26 11.01
N TYR A 68 3.84 2.55 10.75
CA TYR A 68 4.47 3.60 11.53
C TYR A 68 3.41 4.51 12.15
N ASP A 69 3.71 5.05 13.33
CA ASP A 69 2.92 6.12 13.94
C ASP A 69 3.22 7.50 13.30
N GLN A 70 2.54 8.54 13.76
CA GLN A 70 2.73 9.93 13.30
C GLN A 70 4.15 10.48 13.51
N PHE A 71 4.95 9.85 14.38
CA PHE A 71 6.34 10.22 14.66
C PHE A 71 7.34 9.34 13.93
N PHE A 72 6.85 8.47 13.03
CA PHE A 72 7.62 7.47 12.30
C PHE A 72 8.28 6.39 13.17
N ASN A 73 7.73 6.12 14.36
CA ASN A 73 8.10 4.92 15.12
C ASN A 73 7.40 3.70 14.52
N VAL A 74 8.12 2.58 14.43
CA VAL A 74 7.55 1.31 13.96
C VAL A 74 6.61 0.75 15.03
N VAL A 75 5.34 0.57 14.69
CA VAL A 75 4.32 -0.05 15.54
C VAL A 75 3.99 -1.49 15.13
N TYR A 76 4.25 -1.84 13.89
CA TYR A 76 4.12 -3.20 13.37
C TYR A 76 5.18 -3.47 12.31
N ARG A 77 5.71 -4.70 12.30
CA ARG A 77 6.67 -5.16 11.30
C ARG A 77 6.51 -6.64 11.04
N MET A 78 6.41 -7.00 9.79
CA MET A 78 6.46 -8.38 9.33
C MET A 78 7.41 -8.52 8.15
N ASP A 79 8.27 -9.53 8.23
CA ASP A 79 9.30 -9.79 7.22
C ASP A 79 9.04 -11.11 6.48
N ILE A 80 9.45 -11.16 5.22
CA ILE A 80 9.69 -12.38 4.47
C ILE A 80 10.99 -12.98 5.01
N ASP A 81 10.97 -14.26 5.38
CA ASP A 81 12.14 -14.92 5.93
C ASP A 81 13.31 -14.94 4.92
N LYS A 82 14.54 -14.77 5.41
CA LYS A 82 15.75 -14.74 4.58
C LYS A 82 15.93 -15.94 3.64
N SER A 83 15.47 -17.12 4.04
CA SER A 83 15.49 -18.32 3.20
C SER A 83 14.56 -18.18 2.00
N VAL A 84 13.38 -17.60 2.22
CA VAL A 84 12.39 -17.32 1.17
C VAL A 84 12.90 -16.19 0.27
N VAL A 85 13.47 -15.10 0.84
CA VAL A 85 14.10 -14.02 0.06
C VAL A 85 15.13 -14.59 -0.91
N ARG A 86 16.04 -15.44 -0.42
CA ARG A 86 17.05 -16.09 -1.26
C ARG A 86 16.45 -16.98 -2.34
N ALA A 87 15.42 -17.77 -2.00
CA ALA A 87 14.75 -18.64 -2.95
C ALA A 87 14.06 -17.84 -4.06
N VAL A 88 13.34 -16.76 -3.71
CA VAL A 88 12.68 -15.86 -4.67
C VAL A 88 13.72 -15.16 -5.55
N TYR A 89 14.79 -14.64 -4.97
CA TYR A 89 15.88 -14.03 -5.74
C TYR A 89 16.49 -14.99 -6.75
N ASN A 90 16.80 -16.24 -6.33
CA ASN A 90 17.34 -17.26 -7.22
C ASN A 90 16.36 -17.68 -8.33
N PHE A 91 15.06 -17.61 -8.07
CA PHE A 91 14.03 -17.85 -9.06
C PHE A 91 13.94 -16.74 -10.12
N LEU A 92 14.20 -15.50 -9.72
CA LEU A 92 14.09 -14.31 -10.58
C LEU A 92 15.36 -14.02 -11.38
N LYS A 93 16.54 -14.20 -10.79
CA LYS A 93 17.83 -13.68 -11.29
C LYS A 93 18.26 -14.18 -12.67
N ASP A 94 17.77 -15.34 -13.08
CA ASP A 94 18.17 -15.98 -14.35
C ASP A 94 17.15 -15.71 -15.49
N ASP A 95 16.22 -14.76 -15.32
CA ASP A 95 15.28 -14.36 -16.37
C ASP A 95 15.90 -13.25 -17.24
N ASP A 96 16.07 -13.53 -18.53
CA ASP A 96 16.67 -12.61 -19.52
C ASP A 96 15.91 -11.29 -19.69
N ASN A 97 14.63 -11.22 -19.27
CA ASN A 97 13.83 -10.00 -19.32
C ASN A 97 13.89 -9.18 -18.03
N LEU A 98 14.60 -9.69 -17.03
CA LEU A 98 14.78 -8.99 -15.76
C LEU A 98 15.74 -7.80 -15.91
N VAL A 99 15.34 -6.64 -15.42
CA VAL A 99 16.20 -5.45 -15.35
C VAL A 99 16.97 -5.42 -14.03
N GLU A 100 16.27 -5.58 -12.92
CA GLU A 100 16.85 -5.58 -11.59
C GLU A 100 15.93 -6.24 -10.56
N VAL A 101 16.51 -6.69 -9.45
CA VAL A 101 15.77 -7.12 -8.25
C VAL A 101 16.16 -6.20 -7.09
N LEU A 102 15.17 -5.57 -6.48
CA LEU A 102 15.31 -4.72 -5.30
C LEU A 102 14.76 -5.45 -4.09
N ILE A 103 15.54 -5.56 -3.03
CA ILE A 103 15.15 -6.16 -1.75
C ILE A 103 14.90 -5.02 -0.76
N ASP A 104 13.66 -4.80 -0.38
CA ASP A 104 13.28 -3.75 0.55
C ASP A 104 13.28 -4.27 1.98
N THR A 105 14.09 -3.65 2.83
CA THR A 105 14.18 -3.99 4.26
C THR A 105 13.36 -3.07 5.15
N GLY A 106 12.54 -2.21 4.57
CA GLY A 106 11.76 -1.18 5.25
C GLY A 106 12.49 0.16 5.40
N ASN A 107 13.82 0.13 5.43
CA ASN A 107 14.65 1.35 5.52
C ASN A 107 15.33 1.69 4.19
N GLY A 108 14.93 1.04 3.12
CA GLY A 108 15.49 1.22 1.78
C GLY A 108 15.86 -0.11 1.14
N TYR A 109 16.31 -0.02 -0.10
CA TYR A 109 16.68 -1.17 -0.91
C TYR A 109 18.12 -1.63 -0.60
N VAL A 110 18.29 -2.94 -0.56
CA VAL A 110 19.61 -3.58 -0.40
C VAL A 110 19.79 -4.64 -1.50
N ASN A 111 21.04 -4.94 -1.80
CA ASN A 111 21.41 -6.02 -2.73
C ASN A 111 21.98 -7.22 -1.96
N ASP A 112 21.30 -7.60 -0.86
CA ASP A 112 21.75 -8.63 0.09
C ASP A 112 20.62 -9.63 0.38
N THR A 113 20.73 -10.83 -0.17
CA THR A 113 19.80 -11.94 0.02
C THR A 113 19.97 -12.70 1.33
N SER A 114 20.93 -12.32 2.17
CA SER A 114 21.17 -12.95 3.47
C SER A 114 20.27 -12.40 4.58
N ARG A 115 19.50 -11.37 4.27
CA ARG A 115 18.59 -10.69 5.20
C ARG A 115 17.12 -11.02 4.92
N SER A 116 16.28 -10.83 5.92
CA SER A 116 14.84 -10.76 5.77
C SER A 116 14.45 -9.46 5.05
N ALA A 117 13.31 -9.46 4.37
CA ALA A 117 12.81 -8.31 3.61
C ALA A 117 11.31 -8.09 3.88
N ASN A 118 10.86 -6.85 3.78
CA ASN A 118 9.43 -6.53 3.82
C ASN A 118 8.79 -6.74 2.44
N LYS A 119 9.56 -6.48 1.38
CA LYS A 119 9.09 -6.56 0.00
C LYS A 119 10.26 -6.88 -0.94
N ILE A 120 10.00 -7.59 -2.03
CA ILE A 120 10.93 -7.76 -3.15
C ILE A 120 10.26 -7.17 -4.38
N ILE A 121 11.01 -6.41 -5.17
CA ILE A 121 10.52 -5.80 -6.41
C ILE A 121 11.44 -6.26 -7.54
N ALA A 122 10.90 -6.96 -8.52
CA ALA A 122 11.62 -7.32 -9.73
C ALA A 122 11.10 -6.48 -10.89
N ARG A 123 11.96 -5.68 -11.51
CA ARG A 123 11.62 -4.83 -12.66
C ARG A 123 11.89 -5.56 -13.96
N TYR A 124 11.00 -5.43 -14.89
CA TYR A 124 11.06 -6.07 -16.20
C TYR A 124 11.01 -5.05 -17.33
N PHE A 125 11.59 -5.38 -18.48
CA PHE A 125 11.45 -4.57 -19.70
C PHE A 125 10.03 -4.64 -20.27
N ASN A 126 9.31 -5.73 -20.03
CA ASN A 126 8.05 -6.03 -20.67
C ASN A 126 6.99 -6.43 -19.63
N LYS A 127 5.79 -5.83 -19.71
CA LYS A 127 4.66 -6.08 -18.82
C LYS A 127 4.16 -7.52 -18.88
N ASP A 128 4.12 -8.12 -20.08
CA ASP A 128 3.64 -9.50 -20.26
C ASP A 128 4.58 -10.49 -19.58
N LYS A 129 5.90 -10.26 -19.66
CA LYS A 129 6.89 -11.08 -18.97
C LYS A 129 6.80 -10.95 -17.45
N ALA A 130 6.58 -9.74 -16.95
CA ALA A 130 6.31 -9.52 -15.53
C ALA A 130 5.06 -10.31 -15.09
N GLN A 131 3.97 -10.30 -15.88
CA GLN A 131 2.75 -11.04 -15.58
C GLN A 131 2.98 -12.56 -15.60
N GLU A 132 3.71 -13.08 -16.59
CA GLU A 132 4.09 -14.51 -16.62
C GLU A 132 4.85 -14.92 -15.36
N THR A 133 5.77 -14.05 -14.90
CA THR A 133 6.57 -14.30 -13.71
C THR A 133 5.72 -14.26 -12.44
N VAL A 134 4.75 -13.33 -12.33
CA VAL A 134 3.77 -13.31 -11.22
C VAL A 134 3.06 -14.66 -11.14
N ASN A 135 2.56 -15.17 -12.26
CA ASN A 135 1.82 -16.45 -12.31
C ASN A 135 2.71 -17.63 -11.86
N LYS A 136 3.95 -17.71 -12.36
CA LYS A 136 4.91 -18.76 -11.99
C LYS A 136 5.28 -18.69 -10.52
N LEU A 137 5.53 -17.47 -10.01
CA LEU A 137 5.92 -17.23 -8.62
C LEU A 137 4.80 -17.65 -7.65
N ASN A 138 3.56 -17.26 -7.93
CA ASN A 138 2.41 -17.60 -7.09
C ASN A 138 2.08 -19.10 -7.11
N ASN A 139 2.41 -19.81 -8.19
CA ASN A 139 2.28 -21.27 -8.27
C ASN A 139 3.40 -21.99 -7.49
N GLN A 140 4.59 -21.42 -7.43
CA GLN A 140 5.75 -22.09 -6.84
C GLN A 140 5.89 -21.82 -5.34
N PHE A 141 5.51 -20.63 -4.87
CA PHE A 141 5.70 -20.21 -3.49
C PHE A 141 4.36 -20.01 -2.79
N THR A 142 4.14 -20.71 -1.68
CA THR A 142 2.88 -20.65 -0.92
C THR A 142 2.87 -19.58 0.20
N SER A 143 4.06 -19.15 0.65
CA SER A 143 4.23 -18.21 1.78
C SER A 143 4.29 -16.75 1.37
N ILE A 144 4.38 -16.47 0.09
CA ILE A 144 4.44 -15.12 -0.48
C ILE A 144 3.33 -14.93 -1.50
N TYR A 145 3.08 -13.68 -1.85
CA TYR A 145 2.17 -13.28 -2.90
C TYR A 145 2.86 -12.30 -3.85
N GLY A 146 2.84 -12.63 -5.13
CA GLY A 146 3.30 -11.76 -6.20
C GLY A 146 2.15 -11.08 -6.91
N TYR A 147 2.28 -9.81 -7.20
CA TYR A 147 1.32 -9.07 -8.01
C TYR A 147 2.04 -8.13 -8.99
N LEU A 148 1.35 -7.82 -10.08
CA LEU A 148 1.86 -6.93 -11.12
C LEU A 148 1.65 -5.47 -10.72
N GLY A 149 2.76 -4.68 -10.72
CA GLY A 149 2.69 -3.22 -10.75
C GLY A 149 3.28 -2.77 -12.07
N ASN A 150 2.69 -1.94 -12.83
CA ASN A 150 3.15 -1.49 -14.15
C ASN A 150 4.01 -2.55 -14.92
N THR A 151 5.35 -2.45 -14.86
CA THR A 151 6.32 -3.42 -15.41
C THR A 151 7.11 -4.15 -14.33
N SER A 152 6.65 -4.16 -13.10
CA SER A 152 7.32 -4.80 -11.96
C SER A 152 6.49 -5.93 -11.36
N VAL A 153 7.17 -6.97 -10.92
CA VAL A 153 6.65 -7.99 -10.02
C VAL A 153 6.93 -7.54 -8.60
N ASN A 154 5.87 -7.28 -7.85
CA ASN A 154 5.96 -6.96 -6.42
C ASN A 154 5.68 -8.22 -5.63
N VAL A 155 6.53 -8.53 -4.66
CA VAL A 155 6.42 -9.73 -3.84
C VAL A 155 6.37 -9.35 -2.37
N THR A 156 5.30 -9.75 -1.70
CA THR A 156 5.08 -9.54 -0.27
C THR A 156 4.88 -10.87 0.43
N LYS A 157 4.93 -10.90 1.74
CA LYS A 157 4.47 -12.06 2.49
C LYS A 157 2.96 -12.21 2.28
N LYS A 158 2.46 -13.43 2.07
CA LYS A 158 1.07 -13.67 1.68
C LYS A 158 0.05 -13.15 2.69
N THR A 159 0.44 -13.10 3.96
CA THR A 159 -0.40 -12.59 5.06
C THR A 159 -0.36 -11.08 5.19
N GLU A 160 0.57 -10.40 4.48
CA GLU A 160 0.76 -8.95 4.61
C GLU A 160 0.08 -8.22 3.46
N THR A 161 -1.03 -7.60 3.78
CA THR A 161 -1.82 -6.77 2.87
C THR A 161 -2.19 -5.47 3.57
N LYS A 162 -2.53 -4.43 2.80
CA LYS A 162 -3.07 -3.19 3.36
C LYS A 162 -4.27 -3.48 4.29
N GLY A 163 -5.14 -4.40 3.90
CA GLY A 163 -6.31 -4.79 4.68
C GLY A 163 -5.98 -5.47 6.00
N ASN A 164 -4.95 -6.33 6.05
CA ASN A 164 -4.54 -6.96 7.31
C ASN A 164 -3.85 -5.96 8.26
N ALA A 165 -3.11 -5.00 7.70
CA ALA A 165 -2.57 -3.89 8.47
C ALA A 165 -3.67 -2.99 9.08
N ILE A 166 -4.76 -2.75 8.32
CA ILE A 166 -5.95 -2.05 8.83
C ILE A 166 -6.61 -2.84 9.96
N SER A 167 -6.74 -4.18 9.82
CA SER A 167 -7.28 -5.02 10.88
C SER A 167 -6.42 -4.94 12.15
N PHE A 168 -5.10 -5.00 12.01
CA PHE A 168 -4.20 -4.84 13.15
C PHE A 168 -4.43 -3.51 13.87
N LEU A 169 -4.49 -2.39 13.12
CA LEU A 169 -4.79 -1.08 13.71
C LEU A 169 -6.18 -1.03 14.34
N GLY A 170 -7.18 -1.66 13.69
CA GLY A 170 -8.53 -1.78 14.19
C GLY A 170 -8.61 -2.46 15.55
N GLU A 171 -7.94 -3.60 15.68
CA GLU A 171 -7.90 -4.40 16.91
C GLU A 171 -7.04 -3.74 18.00
N TYR A 172 -5.81 -3.38 17.65
CA TYR A 172 -4.83 -2.91 18.64
C TYR A 172 -5.15 -1.50 19.17
N TYR A 173 -5.66 -0.60 18.31
CA TYR A 173 -6.01 0.78 18.67
C TYR A 173 -7.53 0.99 18.79
N ASN A 174 -8.32 -0.08 18.71
CA ASN A 174 -9.77 -0.05 18.86
C ASN A 174 -10.46 0.94 17.88
N LEU A 175 -10.03 0.92 16.61
CA LEU A 175 -10.58 1.81 15.59
C LEU A 175 -11.96 1.37 15.09
N TYR A 176 -12.33 0.10 15.25
CA TYR A 176 -13.66 -0.43 14.83
C TYR A 176 -14.87 0.18 15.56
N LYS A 177 -14.65 0.96 16.60
CA LYS A 177 -15.71 1.75 17.22
C LYS A 177 -16.10 3.01 16.42
N TYR A 178 -15.40 3.29 15.33
CA TYR A 178 -15.60 4.45 14.48
C TYR A 178 -16.04 4.04 13.09
N ASP A 179 -16.60 4.98 12.34
CA ASP A 179 -16.90 4.79 10.93
C ASP A 179 -15.60 4.79 10.12
N ILE A 180 -15.29 3.68 9.45
CA ILE A 180 -14.07 3.50 8.69
C ILE A 180 -14.37 3.61 7.21
N TYR A 181 -13.61 4.46 6.53
CA TYR A 181 -13.68 4.69 5.09
C TYR A 181 -12.32 4.35 4.47
N VAL A 182 -12.33 3.61 3.35
CA VAL A 182 -11.12 3.29 2.60
C VAL A 182 -11.22 3.87 1.20
N ILE A 183 -10.11 4.42 0.68
CA ILE A 183 -10.03 5.03 -0.64
C ILE A 183 -8.85 4.43 -1.38
N GLY A 184 -9.07 3.88 -2.58
CA GLY A 184 -8.03 3.25 -3.37
C GLY A 184 -8.32 3.22 -4.86
N ASN A 185 -7.35 2.79 -5.67
CA ASN A 185 -7.45 2.76 -7.12
C ASN A 185 -6.80 1.53 -7.78
N ALA A 186 -6.18 0.63 -7.01
CA ALA A 186 -5.35 -0.44 -7.54
C ALA A 186 -5.68 -1.81 -6.93
N ILE A 187 -5.10 -2.89 -7.51
CA ILE A 187 -5.37 -4.28 -7.10
C ILE A 187 -5.04 -4.55 -5.62
N ASN A 188 -3.95 -3.97 -5.11
CA ASN A 188 -3.55 -4.13 -3.71
C ASN A 188 -4.50 -3.42 -2.72
N ASP A 189 -5.34 -2.49 -3.22
CA ASP A 189 -6.33 -1.78 -2.40
C ASP A 189 -7.58 -2.62 -2.15
N LEU A 190 -7.86 -3.62 -2.99
CA LEU A 190 -9.00 -4.53 -2.78
C LEU A 190 -8.96 -5.22 -1.43
N SER A 191 -7.77 -5.45 -0.90
CA SER A 191 -7.60 -6.01 0.44
C SER A 191 -8.14 -5.12 1.56
N MET A 192 -8.32 -3.82 1.31
CA MET A 192 -8.87 -2.86 2.28
C MET A 192 -10.40 -2.96 2.39
N ILE A 193 -11.06 -3.52 1.38
CA ILE A 193 -12.53 -3.67 1.34
C ILE A 193 -12.93 -4.78 2.32
N LYS A 194 -13.79 -4.46 3.28
CA LYS A 194 -14.31 -5.36 4.31
C LYS A 194 -15.75 -4.99 4.66
N ASP A 195 -16.46 -5.91 5.30
CA ASP A 195 -17.90 -5.75 5.62
C ASP A 195 -18.19 -4.50 6.49
N ASP A 196 -17.25 -4.13 7.35
CA ASP A 196 -17.41 -3.01 8.31
C ASP A 196 -16.78 -1.69 7.83
N VAL A 197 -16.45 -1.57 6.54
CA VAL A 197 -15.85 -0.36 5.95
C VAL A 197 -16.65 0.10 4.74
N ILE A 198 -16.72 1.40 4.52
CA ILE A 198 -17.25 1.99 3.29
C ILE A 198 -16.08 2.27 2.36
N SER A 199 -16.11 1.68 1.17
CA SER A 199 -15.00 1.73 0.21
C SER A 199 -15.28 2.65 -0.97
N TYR A 200 -14.27 3.45 -1.35
CA TYR A 200 -14.29 4.36 -2.49
C TYR A 200 -13.23 3.98 -3.50
N GLY A 201 -13.64 3.66 -4.72
CA GLY A 201 -12.75 3.42 -5.85
C GLY A 201 -12.52 4.71 -6.65
N VAL A 202 -11.28 5.20 -6.70
CA VAL A 202 -10.90 6.34 -7.52
C VAL A 202 -10.58 5.88 -8.93
N LYS A 203 -11.21 6.51 -9.93
CA LYS A 203 -10.95 6.21 -11.35
C LYS A 203 -9.50 6.50 -11.71
N SER A 204 -8.84 5.52 -12.33
CA SER A 204 -7.47 5.63 -12.83
C SER A 204 -7.39 5.16 -14.28
N GLU A 205 -6.29 5.49 -14.95
CA GLU A 205 -6.05 5.06 -16.35
C GLU A 205 -6.01 3.53 -16.49
N ASP A 206 -5.60 2.81 -15.44
CA ASP A 206 -5.49 1.35 -15.46
C ASP A 206 -6.84 0.61 -15.33
N ASN A 207 -7.98 1.31 -15.23
CA ASN A 207 -9.36 0.78 -15.19
C ASN A 207 -9.51 -0.51 -14.37
N PHE A 208 -8.80 -0.59 -13.27
CA PHE A 208 -8.79 -1.80 -12.47
C PHE A 208 -10.08 -1.87 -11.63
N ASN A 209 -10.83 -2.91 -11.83
CA ASN A 209 -11.94 -3.51 -11.02
C ASN A 209 -12.62 -2.58 -9.98
N LEU A 210 -12.95 -1.33 -10.40
CA LEU A 210 -13.61 -0.34 -9.56
C LEU A 210 -14.99 -0.80 -9.06
N GLU A 211 -15.60 -1.77 -9.77
CA GLU A 211 -16.88 -2.37 -9.39
C GLU A 211 -16.83 -3.11 -8.04
N ALA A 212 -15.63 -3.43 -7.54
CA ALA A 212 -15.47 -4.05 -6.23
C ALA A 212 -15.67 -3.07 -5.07
N PHE A 213 -15.56 -1.77 -5.32
CA PHE A 213 -15.77 -0.73 -4.32
C PHE A 213 -17.25 -0.35 -4.20
N ASP A 214 -17.70 0.00 -2.99
CA ASP A 214 -19.09 0.41 -2.73
C ASP A 214 -19.48 1.68 -3.51
N LYS A 215 -18.53 2.60 -3.64
CA LYS A 215 -18.71 3.85 -4.39
C LYS A 215 -17.54 4.08 -5.35
N GLN A 216 -17.86 4.67 -6.51
CA GLN A 216 -16.87 5.04 -7.52
C GLN A 216 -16.85 6.56 -7.66
N VAL A 217 -15.66 7.14 -7.61
CA VAL A 217 -15.44 8.59 -7.66
C VAL A 217 -14.39 8.96 -8.71
N ASN A 218 -14.34 10.23 -9.12
CA ASN A 218 -13.36 10.67 -10.10
C ASN A 218 -12.02 11.06 -9.46
N SER A 219 -12.03 11.43 -8.16
CA SER A 219 -10.84 11.90 -7.45
C SER A 219 -10.90 11.56 -5.96
N PHE A 220 -9.75 11.64 -5.30
CA PHE A 220 -9.68 11.59 -3.84
C PHE A 220 -10.54 12.69 -3.20
N GLU A 221 -10.55 13.89 -3.77
CA GLU A 221 -11.31 15.02 -3.25
C GLU A 221 -12.81 14.72 -3.22
N ASP A 222 -13.36 14.12 -4.30
CA ASP A 222 -14.77 13.73 -4.36
C ASP A 222 -15.12 12.73 -3.24
N ALA A 223 -14.25 11.72 -3.01
CA ALA A 223 -14.44 10.76 -1.93
C ALA A 223 -14.39 11.45 -0.56
N PHE A 224 -13.37 12.28 -0.35
CA PHE A 224 -13.17 12.99 0.92
C PHE A 224 -14.35 13.90 1.26
N ASP A 225 -14.82 14.68 0.31
CA ASP A 225 -15.94 15.60 0.50
C ASP A 225 -17.25 14.82 0.78
N ASP A 226 -17.50 13.71 0.07
CA ASP A 226 -18.66 12.84 0.35
C ASP A 226 -18.61 12.22 1.75
N ILE A 227 -17.41 11.81 2.22
CA ILE A 227 -17.22 11.27 3.57
C ILE A 227 -17.45 12.34 4.64
N VAL A 228 -16.95 13.55 4.43
CA VAL A 228 -16.98 14.61 5.47
C VAL A 228 -18.36 15.27 5.55
N VAL A 229 -19.05 15.44 4.41
CA VAL A 229 -20.35 16.12 4.31
C VAL A 229 -21.53 15.16 4.47
N GLY A 230 -21.33 13.88 4.14
CA GLY A 230 -22.36 12.85 4.16
C GLY A 230 -22.68 12.35 5.59
N ASP A 231 -23.33 13.17 6.40
CA ASP A 231 -24.04 12.82 7.66
C ASP A 231 -25.55 13.00 7.49
#